data_64667467876661dbb4a509e416d2688d
#
_entry.id   64667467876661dbb4a509e416d2688d
#
_cell.length_a   1.000
_cell.length_b   1.000
_cell.length_c   1.000
_cell.angle_alpha   90.00
_cell.angle_beta   90.00
_cell.angle_gamma   90.00
#
_symmetry.space_group_name_H-M   'P 1'
#
loop_
_entity.id
_entity.type
_entity.pdbx_description
1 polymer ?
#
loop_
_entity_poly.entity_id
_entity_poly.type
_entity_poly.pdbx_seq_one_letter_code
_entity_poly.pdbx_strand_id
1 'polypeptide(L)'
;KTMNDWDRTFVDGCAIFFKSDRFKMEEKQLIEFNQVALARPSLRKHKDMYNRVMTRDNIAVACRLTHLESEQSLLIGTVHIHWDPTHRDVKLLQTIMLVEEMERLMSKYPQSALILCGDFNALHESGVGEFLENGSIGPCHEDFGSHTYEPYSTEGAHHSLNLKNSYGLLTDEPLTF
;
A
#
# COMPACT_ATOMS: atom_id res chain seq x y z
N LYS A 1 4.19 6.13 -31.56
CA LYS A 1 5.50 6.37 -30.93
C LYS A 1 6.11 5.02 -30.67
N THR A 2 7.18 4.66 -31.36
CA THR A 2 8.00 3.51 -31.04
C THR A 2 8.65 3.76 -29.69
N MET A 3 8.32 2.94 -28.68
CA MET A 3 9.04 2.94 -27.40
C MET A 3 10.51 2.69 -27.70
N ASN A 4 11.39 3.54 -27.20
CA ASN A 4 12.81 3.36 -27.30
C ASN A 4 13.20 2.08 -26.54
N ASP A 5 14.23 1.35 -26.99
CA ASP A 5 14.69 0.10 -26.35
C ASP A 5 15.07 0.26 -24.86
N TRP A 6 15.35 1.49 -24.42
CA TRP A 6 15.56 1.84 -23.02
C TRP A 6 14.30 1.70 -22.15
N ASP A 7 13.10 1.93 -22.71
CA ASP A 7 11.83 1.78 -21.99
C ASP A 7 11.44 0.32 -21.73
N ARG A 8 12.16 -0.62 -22.33
CA ARG A 8 11.92 -2.07 -22.19
C ARG A 8 12.79 -2.76 -21.14
N THR A 9 13.81 -2.08 -20.61
CA THR A 9 14.85 -2.73 -19.78
C THR A 9 14.72 -2.52 -18.29
N PHE A 10 13.86 -1.58 -17.85
CA PHE A 10 13.66 -1.30 -16.44
C PHE A 10 12.18 -1.50 -16.09
N VAL A 11 11.85 -2.71 -15.69
CA VAL A 11 10.57 -3.03 -15.05
C VAL A 11 10.90 -3.28 -13.59
N ASP A 12 10.46 -2.38 -12.71
CA ASP A 12 10.46 -2.65 -11.29
C ASP A 12 9.21 -3.42 -10.89
N GLY A 13 9.17 -3.95 -9.69
CA GLY A 13 8.04 -4.71 -9.21
C GLY A 13 8.22 -5.15 -7.77
N CYS A 14 7.15 -5.68 -7.19
CA CYS A 14 7.14 -6.21 -5.84
C CYS A 14 7.28 -7.73 -5.86
N ALA A 15 8.07 -8.28 -4.93
CA ALA A 15 8.24 -9.72 -4.80
C ALA A 15 8.26 -10.17 -3.33
N ILE A 16 7.70 -11.34 -3.07
CA ILE A 16 7.75 -12.02 -1.78
C ILE A 16 8.46 -13.35 -1.98
N PHE A 17 9.55 -13.56 -1.24
CA PHE A 17 10.31 -14.81 -1.23
C PHE A 17 10.10 -15.54 0.09
N PHE A 18 9.88 -16.83 0.05
CA PHE A 18 9.71 -17.66 1.23
C PHE A 18 10.39 -19.04 1.05
N LYS A 19 10.73 -19.69 2.16
CA LYS A 19 11.28 -21.05 2.16
C LYS A 19 10.14 -22.04 2.00
N SER A 20 10.10 -22.77 0.88
CA SER A 20 9.05 -23.74 0.56
C SER A 20 9.07 -25.01 1.44
N ASP A 21 10.20 -25.27 2.10
CA ASP A 21 10.34 -26.33 3.12
C ASP A 21 9.77 -25.93 4.48
N ARG A 22 9.47 -24.63 4.69
CA ARG A 22 8.89 -24.11 5.94
C ARG A 22 7.50 -23.52 5.78
N PHE A 23 7.18 -23.02 4.60
CA PHE A 23 5.93 -22.34 4.33
C PHE A 23 5.26 -22.86 3.07
N LYS A 24 3.95 -22.93 3.10
CA LYS A 24 3.09 -23.20 1.95
C LYS A 24 2.36 -21.91 1.56
N MET A 25 2.41 -21.54 0.30
CA MET A 25 1.59 -20.44 -0.21
C MET A 25 0.18 -20.94 -0.51
N GLU A 26 -0.80 -20.33 0.15
CA GLU A 26 -2.21 -20.68 0.01
C GLU A 26 -2.95 -19.77 -0.97
N GLU A 27 -2.60 -18.49 -0.97
CA GLU A 27 -3.24 -17.50 -1.83
C GLU A 27 -2.25 -16.39 -2.16
N LYS A 28 -2.37 -15.82 -3.36
CA LYS A 28 -1.68 -14.59 -3.74
C LYS A 28 -2.68 -13.63 -4.37
N GLN A 29 -2.46 -12.33 -4.17
CA GLN A 29 -3.23 -11.26 -4.77
C GLN A 29 -2.29 -10.19 -5.31
N LEU A 30 -2.51 -9.79 -6.56
CA LEU A 30 -1.94 -8.58 -7.15
C LEU A 30 -2.90 -7.42 -6.84
N ILE A 31 -2.36 -6.31 -6.37
CA ILE A 31 -3.09 -5.08 -6.10
C ILE A 31 -2.56 -4.02 -7.06
N GLU A 32 -3.29 -3.75 -8.12
CA GLU A 32 -3.00 -2.70 -9.08
C GLU A 32 -3.80 -1.46 -8.68
N PHE A 33 -3.15 -0.42 -8.16
CA PHE A 33 -3.85 0.73 -7.58
C PHE A 33 -4.76 1.45 -8.59
N ASN A 34 -4.38 1.52 -9.85
CA ASN A 34 -5.23 2.07 -10.89
C ASN A 34 -6.52 1.23 -11.08
N GLN A 35 -6.44 -0.10 -11.02
CA GLN A 35 -7.60 -0.98 -11.12
C GLN A 35 -8.48 -0.90 -9.87
N VAL A 36 -7.88 -0.83 -8.68
CA VAL A 36 -8.60 -0.61 -7.42
C VAL A 36 -9.41 0.70 -7.48
N ALA A 37 -8.79 1.78 -7.95
CA ALA A 37 -9.47 3.06 -8.12
C ALA A 37 -10.58 3.00 -9.18
N LEU A 38 -10.32 2.37 -10.32
CA LEU A 38 -11.31 2.20 -11.39
C LEU A 38 -12.54 1.37 -10.97
N ALA A 39 -12.33 0.37 -10.12
CA ALA A 39 -13.41 -0.48 -9.62
C ALA A 39 -14.36 0.25 -8.66
N ARG A 40 -13.97 1.42 -8.13
CA ARG A 40 -14.74 2.20 -7.15
C ARG A 40 -15.45 3.38 -7.82
N PRO A 41 -16.79 3.34 -7.95
CA PRO A 41 -17.54 4.42 -8.62
C PRO A 41 -17.36 5.80 -7.98
N SER A 42 -17.14 5.87 -6.65
CA SER A 42 -16.86 7.12 -5.94
C SER A 42 -15.55 7.75 -6.42
N LEU A 43 -14.48 6.97 -6.52
CA LEU A 43 -13.14 7.48 -6.88
C LEU A 43 -13.03 7.87 -8.35
N ARG A 44 -13.56 7.06 -9.26
CA ARG A 44 -13.42 7.32 -10.71
C ARG A 44 -14.15 8.56 -11.21
N LYS A 45 -15.01 9.19 -10.39
CA LYS A 45 -15.71 10.42 -10.76
C LYS A 45 -14.80 11.66 -10.69
N HIS A 46 -13.73 11.58 -9.90
CA HIS A 46 -12.87 12.73 -9.62
C HIS A 46 -11.77 12.86 -10.65
N LYS A 47 -11.67 14.06 -11.23
CA LYS A 47 -10.66 14.38 -12.23
C LYS A 47 -9.24 14.21 -11.69
N ASP A 48 -9.02 14.58 -10.43
CA ASP A 48 -7.70 14.46 -9.79
C ASP A 48 -7.32 12.99 -9.61
N MET A 49 -8.25 12.12 -9.21
CA MET A 49 -8.02 10.69 -9.15
C MET A 49 -7.58 10.13 -10.49
N TYR A 50 -8.28 10.50 -11.57
CA TYR A 50 -7.96 10.05 -12.91
C TYR A 50 -6.59 10.55 -13.37
N ASN A 51 -6.32 11.85 -13.24
CA ASN A 51 -5.10 12.47 -13.79
C ASN A 51 -3.84 12.17 -12.97
N ARG A 52 -3.97 11.95 -11.68
CA ARG A 52 -2.84 11.84 -10.76
C ARG A 52 -2.58 10.42 -10.28
N VAL A 53 -3.62 9.68 -9.91
CA VAL A 53 -3.50 8.34 -9.31
C VAL A 53 -3.64 7.23 -10.36
N MET A 54 -4.70 7.26 -11.18
CA MET A 54 -4.96 6.19 -12.16
C MET A 54 -3.94 6.14 -13.31
N THR A 55 -3.18 7.21 -13.51
CA THR A 55 -2.09 7.25 -14.50
C THR A 55 -0.80 6.59 -14.01
N ARG A 56 -0.76 6.14 -12.74
CA ARG A 56 0.40 5.48 -12.13
C ARG A 56 0.19 3.96 -12.16
N ASP A 57 1.26 3.25 -12.45
CA ASP A 57 1.30 1.80 -12.60
C ASP A 57 1.88 1.07 -11.38
N ASN A 58 2.02 1.78 -10.25
CA ASN A 58 2.45 1.18 -8.99
C ASN A 58 1.52 0.05 -8.55
N ILE A 59 2.12 -0.98 -8.01
CA ILE A 59 1.44 -2.20 -7.56
C ILE A 59 1.86 -2.59 -6.14
N ALA A 60 1.05 -3.43 -5.54
CA ALA A 60 1.43 -4.22 -4.37
C ALA A 60 1.14 -5.70 -4.62
N VAL A 61 1.82 -6.55 -3.89
CA VAL A 61 1.59 -7.99 -3.88
C VAL A 61 1.27 -8.42 -2.47
N ALA A 62 0.21 -9.19 -2.31
CA ALA A 62 -0.11 -9.83 -1.05
C ALA A 62 -0.13 -11.35 -1.22
N CYS A 63 0.30 -12.07 -0.18
CA CYS A 63 0.15 -13.52 -0.14
C CYS A 63 -0.20 -14.00 1.27
N ARG A 64 -0.96 -15.10 1.33
CA ARG A 64 -1.19 -15.85 2.55
C ARG A 64 -0.30 -17.08 2.56
N LEU A 65 0.52 -17.18 3.60
CA LEU A 65 1.40 -18.31 3.84
C LEU A 65 0.94 -19.07 5.09
N THR A 66 1.06 -20.39 5.06
CA THR A 66 0.89 -21.26 6.24
C THR A 66 2.25 -21.84 6.61
N HIS A 67 2.66 -21.67 7.86
CA HIS A 67 3.87 -22.30 8.39
C HIS A 67 3.63 -23.79 8.60
N LEU A 68 4.43 -24.64 7.96
CA LEU A 68 4.18 -26.08 7.86
C LEU A 68 4.21 -26.82 9.20
N GLU A 69 5.03 -26.36 10.13
CA GLU A 69 5.20 -27.03 11.44
C GLU A 69 4.13 -26.60 12.46
N SER A 70 3.83 -25.30 12.53
CA SER A 70 2.91 -24.75 13.55
C SER A 70 1.50 -24.49 13.00
N GLU A 71 1.26 -24.67 11.71
CA GLU A 71 0.01 -24.38 11.00
C GLU A 71 -0.46 -22.90 11.12
N GLN A 72 0.39 -22.02 11.65
CA GLN A 72 0.07 -20.61 11.77
C GLN A 72 -0.01 -19.95 10.40
N SER A 73 -1.00 -19.07 10.24
CA SER A 73 -1.23 -18.31 9.00
C SER A 73 -0.62 -16.93 9.09
N LEU A 74 0.08 -16.54 8.02
CA LEU A 74 0.66 -15.21 7.83
C LEU A 74 0.06 -14.58 6.58
N LEU A 75 -0.39 -13.35 6.69
CA LEU A 75 -0.74 -12.49 5.56
C LEU A 75 0.39 -11.48 5.38
N ILE A 76 1.03 -11.47 4.23
CA ILE A 76 2.17 -10.61 3.93
C ILE A 76 1.79 -9.74 2.75
N GLY A 77 1.94 -8.42 2.91
CA GLY A 77 1.85 -7.44 1.84
C GLY A 77 3.18 -6.75 1.60
N THR A 78 3.54 -6.56 0.34
CA THR A 78 4.69 -5.76 -0.06
C THR A 78 4.31 -4.77 -1.16
N VAL A 79 4.89 -3.58 -1.11
CA VAL A 79 4.53 -2.46 -1.99
C VAL A 79 5.77 -1.64 -2.36
N HIS A 80 5.71 -1.01 -3.53
CA HIS A 80 6.57 0.10 -3.89
C HIS A 80 5.66 1.26 -4.31
N ILE A 81 5.46 2.21 -3.41
CA ILE A 81 4.59 3.38 -3.60
C ILE A 81 5.27 4.38 -4.56
N HIS A 82 4.48 5.24 -5.17
CA HIS A 82 4.96 6.27 -6.09
C HIS A 82 6.12 7.09 -5.49
N TRP A 83 7.20 7.25 -6.24
CA TRP A 83 8.47 7.79 -5.75
C TRP A 83 8.50 9.33 -5.62
N ASP A 84 7.80 10.06 -6.50
CA ASP A 84 7.94 11.51 -6.64
C ASP A 84 7.53 12.26 -5.36
N PRO A 85 8.43 13.04 -4.74
CA PRO A 85 8.16 13.77 -3.50
C PRO A 85 7.09 14.86 -3.64
N THR A 86 6.81 15.32 -4.86
CA THR A 86 5.78 16.34 -5.13
C THR A 86 4.37 15.77 -5.20
N HIS A 87 4.23 14.44 -5.14
CA HIS A 87 2.97 13.73 -5.23
C HIS A 87 2.59 13.08 -3.89
N ARG A 88 2.56 13.87 -2.81
CA ARG A 88 2.19 13.39 -1.46
C ARG A 88 0.78 12.78 -1.44
N ASP A 89 -0.16 13.41 -2.15
CA ASP A 89 -1.52 12.95 -2.34
C ASP A 89 -1.59 11.55 -2.98
N VAL A 90 -0.81 11.30 -4.01
CA VAL A 90 -0.75 9.99 -4.68
C VAL A 90 -0.22 8.91 -3.74
N LYS A 91 0.84 9.22 -2.97
CA LYS A 91 1.41 8.30 -1.98
C LYS A 91 0.40 7.93 -0.91
N LEU A 92 -0.28 8.94 -0.34
CA LEU A 92 -1.31 8.73 0.68
C LEU A 92 -2.47 7.89 0.13
N LEU A 93 -2.97 8.19 -1.07
CA LEU A 93 -4.07 7.42 -1.68
C LEU A 93 -3.69 5.98 -2.02
N GLN A 94 -2.49 5.75 -2.55
CA GLN A 94 -2.01 4.38 -2.80
C GLN A 94 -1.89 3.60 -1.49
N THR A 95 -1.44 4.25 -0.41
CA THR A 95 -1.36 3.64 0.92
C THR A 95 -2.75 3.33 1.49
N ILE A 96 -3.71 4.26 1.38
CA ILE A 96 -5.08 4.01 1.81
C ILE A 96 -5.68 2.82 1.05
N MET A 97 -5.55 2.79 -0.27
CA MET A 97 -6.05 1.67 -1.08
C MET A 97 -5.38 0.33 -0.72
N LEU A 98 -4.07 0.34 -0.45
CA LEU A 98 -3.35 -0.85 0.01
C LEU A 98 -3.92 -1.37 1.32
N VAL A 99 -4.05 -0.49 2.31
CA VAL A 99 -4.52 -0.86 3.65
C VAL A 99 -5.96 -1.39 3.61
N GLU A 100 -6.84 -0.79 2.83
CA GLU A 100 -8.21 -1.29 2.63
C GLU A 100 -8.25 -2.68 1.99
N GLU A 101 -7.38 -2.95 1.01
CA GLU A 101 -7.24 -4.30 0.45
C GLU A 101 -6.68 -5.31 1.47
N MET A 102 -5.75 -4.88 2.32
CA MET A 102 -5.23 -5.72 3.41
C MET A 102 -6.31 -5.97 4.48
N GLU A 103 -7.14 -4.99 4.84
CA GLU A 103 -8.29 -5.19 5.75
C GLU A 103 -9.30 -6.20 5.18
N ARG A 104 -9.58 -6.11 3.88
CA ARG A 104 -10.45 -7.06 3.19
C ARG A 104 -9.90 -8.49 3.28
N LEU A 105 -8.59 -8.66 3.10
CA LEU A 105 -7.91 -9.95 3.25
C LEU A 105 -7.90 -10.43 4.71
N MET A 106 -7.63 -9.54 5.67
CA MET A 106 -7.69 -9.86 7.10
C MET A 106 -9.10 -10.26 7.54
N SER A 107 -10.14 -9.62 7.01
CA SER A 107 -11.53 -10.02 7.26
C SER A 107 -11.84 -11.42 6.73
N LYS A 108 -11.22 -11.82 5.61
CA LYS A 108 -11.33 -13.17 5.07
C LYS A 108 -10.54 -14.20 5.90
N TYR A 109 -9.43 -13.77 6.51
CA TYR A 109 -8.49 -14.61 7.25
C TYR A 109 -8.16 -14.04 8.64
N PRO A 110 -9.13 -13.93 9.55
CA PRO A 110 -8.99 -13.18 10.81
C PRO A 110 -7.98 -13.79 11.80
N GLN A 111 -7.55 -15.02 11.58
CA GLN A 111 -6.54 -15.68 12.41
C GLN A 111 -5.10 -15.51 11.87
N SER A 112 -4.92 -14.82 10.76
CA SER A 112 -3.59 -14.59 10.20
C SER A 112 -2.89 -13.45 10.95
N ALA A 113 -1.59 -13.60 11.19
CA ALA A 113 -0.74 -12.46 11.54
C ALA A 113 -0.45 -11.65 10.29
N LEU A 114 -0.50 -10.32 10.40
CA LEU A 114 -0.24 -9.40 9.28
C LEU A 114 1.18 -8.87 9.33
N ILE A 115 1.86 -8.93 8.18
CA ILE A 115 3.13 -8.24 7.93
C ILE A 115 2.93 -7.36 6.71
N LEU A 116 3.15 -6.06 6.86
CA LEU A 116 3.15 -5.09 5.77
C LEU A 116 4.55 -4.48 5.65
N CYS A 117 5.14 -4.58 4.46
CA CYS A 117 6.50 -4.11 4.20
C CYS A 117 6.59 -3.50 2.80
N GLY A 118 7.73 -2.88 2.49
CA GLY A 118 7.99 -2.28 1.19
C GLY A 118 8.54 -0.87 1.29
N ASP A 119 8.69 -0.23 0.15
CA ASP A 119 9.09 1.17 0.06
C ASP A 119 7.84 2.05 -0.11
N PHE A 120 7.50 2.78 0.95
CA PHE A 120 6.39 3.74 0.96
C PHE A 120 6.79 5.10 0.38
N ASN A 121 8.06 5.33 0.07
CA ASN A 121 8.57 6.61 -0.44
C ASN A 121 8.09 7.83 0.36
N ALA A 122 7.92 7.65 1.66
CA ALA A 122 7.30 8.62 2.55
C ALA A 122 8.06 8.69 3.88
N LEU A 123 8.13 9.88 4.44
CA LEU A 123 8.69 10.09 5.77
C LEU A 123 7.68 9.70 6.84
N HIS A 124 8.18 9.41 8.02
CA HIS A 124 7.36 9.06 9.18
C HIS A 124 6.33 10.15 9.53
N GLU A 125 6.71 11.42 9.43
CA GLU A 125 5.88 12.59 9.73
C GLU A 125 4.88 12.94 8.62
N SER A 126 4.83 12.18 7.52
CA SER A 126 3.89 12.38 6.42
C SER A 126 2.52 11.79 6.74
N GLY A 127 1.50 12.17 5.96
CA GLY A 127 0.17 11.56 6.05
C GLY A 127 0.17 10.05 5.84
N VAL A 128 1.15 9.51 5.12
CA VAL A 128 1.37 8.05 4.99
C VAL A 128 1.76 7.44 6.34
N GLY A 129 2.75 8.02 7.02
CA GLY A 129 3.19 7.57 8.35
C GLY A 129 2.06 7.72 9.38
N GLU A 130 1.41 8.88 9.40
CA GLU A 130 0.27 9.15 10.28
C GLU A 130 -0.84 8.12 10.09
N PHE A 131 -1.25 7.86 8.85
CA PHE A 131 -2.30 6.89 8.56
C PHE A 131 -1.95 5.48 9.01
N LEU A 132 -0.72 5.02 8.71
CA LEU A 132 -0.29 3.67 9.08
C LEU A 132 -0.19 3.47 10.60
N GLU A 133 0.29 4.48 11.34
CA GLU A 133 0.50 4.35 12.79
C GLU A 133 -0.74 4.65 13.61
N ASN A 134 -1.45 5.75 13.29
CA ASN A 134 -2.63 6.16 14.05
C ASN A 134 -3.90 5.41 13.65
N GLY A 135 -3.86 4.71 12.50
CA GLY A 135 -5.03 4.01 11.96
C GLY A 135 -6.04 4.94 11.33
N SER A 136 -5.72 6.22 11.17
CA SER A 136 -6.65 7.21 10.58
C SER A 136 -5.91 8.41 10.01
N ILE A 137 -6.53 9.06 9.04
CA ILE A 137 -6.13 10.35 8.50
C ILE A 137 -7.37 11.25 8.41
N GLY A 138 -7.26 12.50 8.87
CA GLY A 138 -8.38 13.43 8.89
C GLY A 138 -8.77 13.96 7.51
N PRO A 139 -10.00 14.49 7.38
CA PRO A 139 -10.39 15.22 6.18
C PRO A 139 -9.52 16.47 5.99
N CYS A 140 -9.36 16.89 4.76
CA CYS A 140 -8.54 18.05 4.39
C CYS A 140 -7.08 17.99 4.88
N HIS A 141 -6.53 16.79 5.11
CA HIS A 141 -5.13 16.64 5.46
C HIS A 141 -4.24 17.30 4.40
N GLU A 142 -3.13 17.93 4.85
CA GLU A 142 -2.26 18.72 3.96
C GLU A 142 -1.70 17.93 2.77
N ASP A 143 -1.49 16.63 2.93
CA ASP A 143 -0.99 15.76 1.86
C ASP A 143 -1.99 15.55 0.72
N PHE A 144 -3.29 15.83 0.91
CA PHE A 144 -4.22 15.90 -0.23
C PHE A 144 -4.01 17.15 -1.09
N GLY A 145 -3.31 18.17 -0.56
CA GLY A 145 -3.07 19.44 -1.25
C GLY A 145 -4.37 20.15 -1.62
N SER A 146 -4.40 20.71 -2.84
CA SER A 146 -5.60 21.37 -3.38
C SER A 146 -6.48 20.43 -4.22
N HIS A 147 -6.25 19.11 -4.12
CA HIS A 147 -6.92 18.11 -4.94
C HIS A 147 -8.12 17.48 -4.23
N THR A 148 -9.07 16.98 -5.02
CA THR A 148 -10.30 16.37 -4.51
C THR A 148 -10.31 14.87 -4.75
N TYR A 149 -10.46 14.10 -3.66
CA TYR A 149 -10.43 12.64 -3.65
C TYR A 149 -11.55 12.07 -2.76
N GLU A 150 -12.79 12.51 -2.98
CA GLU A 150 -13.91 12.00 -2.18
C GLU A 150 -14.03 10.46 -2.24
N PRO A 151 -14.34 9.82 -1.09
CA PRO A 151 -14.66 10.45 0.20
C PRO A 151 -13.42 10.82 1.05
N TYR A 152 -12.21 10.41 0.69
CA TYR A 152 -11.03 10.51 1.53
C TYR A 152 -10.64 11.95 1.89
N SER A 153 -10.68 12.88 0.93
CA SER A 153 -10.36 14.29 1.19
C SER A 153 -11.45 15.04 1.97
N THR A 154 -12.67 14.50 2.06
CA THR A 154 -13.83 15.16 2.71
C THR A 154 -14.24 14.50 4.03
N GLU A 155 -14.02 13.19 4.17
CA GLU A 155 -14.42 12.41 5.33
C GLU A 155 -13.21 11.85 6.09
N GLY A 156 -12.03 11.85 5.43
CA GLY A 156 -10.84 11.15 5.92
C GLY A 156 -10.86 9.67 5.56
N ALA A 157 -9.90 8.94 6.12
CA ALA A 157 -9.83 7.48 6.04
C ALA A 157 -9.45 6.88 7.39
N HIS A 158 -9.83 5.64 7.63
CA HIS A 158 -9.47 4.91 8.85
C HIS A 158 -9.29 3.43 8.56
N HIS A 159 -8.53 2.75 9.41
CA HIS A 159 -8.39 1.29 9.39
C HIS A 159 -8.24 0.73 10.80
N SER A 160 -8.51 -0.59 10.93
CA SER A 160 -8.50 -1.32 12.20
C SER A 160 -7.34 -2.34 12.32
N LEU A 161 -6.34 -2.25 11.47
CA LEU A 161 -5.25 -3.25 11.40
C LEU A 161 -4.31 -3.25 12.61
N ASN A 162 -4.34 -2.22 13.47
CA ASN A 162 -3.46 -2.08 14.64
C ASN A 162 -1.97 -2.29 14.29
N LEU A 163 -1.53 -1.67 13.20
CA LEU A 163 -0.15 -1.77 12.73
C LEU A 163 0.83 -1.25 13.79
N LYS A 164 1.99 -1.84 13.84
CA LYS A 164 3.10 -1.40 14.69
C LYS A 164 4.35 -1.26 13.84
N ASN A 165 5.00 -0.11 13.94
CA ASN A 165 6.28 0.10 13.30
C ASN A 165 7.33 -0.80 13.96
N SER A 166 7.93 -1.72 13.20
CA SER A 166 8.95 -2.63 13.71
C SER A 166 10.27 -1.91 14.06
N TYR A 167 10.48 -0.72 13.53
CA TYR A 167 11.65 0.13 13.85
C TYR A 167 11.43 1.05 15.06
N GLY A 168 10.20 1.17 15.56
CA GLY A 168 9.83 2.09 16.64
C GLY A 168 10.53 1.84 17.99
N LEU A 169 11.27 0.74 18.12
CA LEU A 169 12.12 0.45 19.28
C LEU A 169 13.60 0.85 19.05
N LEU A 170 13.95 1.28 17.85
CA LEU A 170 15.31 1.73 17.54
C LEU A 170 15.46 3.20 17.87
N THR A 171 16.60 3.58 18.45
CA THR A 171 16.90 4.98 18.78
C THR A 171 17.15 5.83 17.53
N ASP A 172 17.62 5.19 16.48
CA ASP A 172 17.84 5.80 15.16
C ASP A 172 17.19 4.93 14.10
N GLU A 173 16.23 5.48 13.39
CA GLU A 173 15.60 4.77 12.27
C GLU A 173 16.63 4.61 11.14
N PRO A 174 16.94 3.38 10.69
CA PRO A 174 17.92 3.19 9.63
C PRO A 174 17.38 3.74 8.31
N LEU A 175 18.12 4.66 7.71
CA LEU A 175 17.87 5.08 6.35
C LEU A 175 18.20 3.91 5.39
N THR A 176 17.35 3.69 4.43
CA THR A 176 17.51 2.60 3.44
C THR A 176 18.23 3.05 2.17
N PHE A 177 18.57 4.34 2.06
CA PHE A 177 19.28 4.95 0.93
C PHE A 177 20.04 6.20 1.37
#